data_68f375e94b6b1ad43722b006b4b2243b
#
_entry.id   68f375e94b6b1ad43722b006b4b2243b
#
_cell.length_a   1.000
_cell.length_b   1.000
_cell.length_c   1.000
_cell.angle_alpha   90.00
_cell.angle_beta   90.00
_cell.angle_gamma   90.00
#
_symmetry.space_group_name_H-M   'P 1'
#
loop_
_entity.id
_entity.type
_entity.pdbx_description
1 polymer ?
#
loop_
_entity_poly.entity_id
_entity_poly.type
_entity_poly.pdbx_seq_one_letter_code
_entity_poly.pdbx_strand_id
1 'polypeptide(L)'
;AGAAAQLITYYVATISNGPSGTAPVLARAGINADGTFDAQPAPVAVGAVGRQALFGVDCASNATAATGGITNYRTWSQVVSAQIAGRVRSVLYAVVTRTLQTDARNPVVNAVPIPSPNLGTGDPTFTPFYPRTTDEQRDRYTVHVAEVALRNQIWGN
;
A
#
# COMPACT_ATOMS: atom_id res chain seq x y z
N ALA A 1 30.49 14.41 3.33
CA ALA A 1 29.72 13.42 4.09
C ALA A 1 28.38 13.25 3.37
N GLY A 2 28.17 12.11 2.68
CA GLY A 2 26.90 11.79 2.07
C GLY A 2 25.87 11.47 3.16
N ALA A 3 24.64 11.96 3.01
CA ALA A 3 23.55 11.55 3.89
C ALA A 3 23.34 10.04 3.71
N ALA A 4 23.33 9.30 4.81
CA ALA A 4 22.98 7.88 4.77
C ALA A 4 21.53 7.74 4.28
N ALA A 5 21.31 6.84 3.34
CA ALA A 5 19.96 6.54 2.87
C ALA A 5 19.15 5.99 4.04
N GLN A 6 18.08 6.69 4.43
CA GLN A 6 17.18 6.22 5.47
C GLN A 6 16.12 5.33 4.83
N LEU A 7 16.06 4.08 5.22
CA LEU A 7 15.01 3.17 4.82
C LEU A 7 13.79 3.40 5.72
N ILE A 8 12.62 3.58 5.11
CA ILE A 8 11.37 3.85 5.81
C ILE A 8 10.35 2.80 5.42
N THR A 9 9.63 2.29 6.39
CA THR A 9 8.49 1.39 6.17
C THR A 9 7.19 2.01 6.65
N TYR A 10 6.09 1.62 5.99
CA TYR A 10 4.73 1.93 6.41
C TYR A 10 3.98 0.63 6.66
N TYR A 11 3.25 0.55 7.75
CA TYR A 11 2.46 -0.63 8.11
C TYR A 11 1.21 -0.27 8.89
N VAL A 12 0.23 -1.18 8.92
CA VAL A 12 -0.94 -1.03 9.78
C VAL A 12 -0.57 -1.54 11.17
N ALA A 13 -0.71 -0.67 12.16
CA ALA A 13 -0.47 -0.97 13.56
C ALA A 13 -1.75 -0.70 14.38
N THR A 14 -1.72 -1.09 15.65
CA THR A 14 -2.76 -0.75 16.61
C THR A 14 -2.15 0.11 17.70
N ILE A 15 -2.73 1.26 17.96
CA ILE A 15 -2.31 2.14 19.05
C ILE A 15 -3.38 2.23 20.12
N SER A 16 -2.96 2.52 21.36
CA SER A 16 -3.89 2.82 22.44
C SER A 16 -4.59 4.15 22.17
N ASN A 17 -5.91 4.16 22.25
CA ASN A 17 -6.75 5.36 22.10
C ASN A 17 -7.32 5.78 23.47
N GLY A 18 -6.51 5.66 24.51
CA GLY A 18 -6.91 5.98 25.89
C GLY A 18 -8.08 5.11 26.38
N PRO A 19 -9.04 5.69 27.10
CA PRO A 19 -10.22 4.96 27.62
C PRO A 19 -11.11 4.33 26.54
N SER A 20 -10.99 4.80 25.30
CA SER A 20 -11.77 4.30 24.15
C SER A 20 -11.21 3.02 23.53
N GLY A 21 -10.16 2.42 24.12
CA GLY A 21 -9.57 1.17 23.66
C GLY A 21 -8.42 1.36 22.68
N THR A 22 -8.41 0.57 21.61
CA THR A 22 -7.35 0.58 20.60
C THR A 22 -7.89 1.00 19.23
N ALA A 23 -7.07 1.74 18.46
CA ALA A 23 -7.40 2.15 17.12
C ALA A 23 -6.37 1.63 16.11
N PRO A 24 -6.79 1.14 14.93
CA PRO A 24 -5.88 0.84 13.85
C PRO A 24 -5.34 2.13 13.25
N VAL A 25 -4.05 2.14 12.93
CA VAL A 25 -3.37 3.28 12.32
C VAL A 25 -2.45 2.84 11.19
N LEU A 26 -2.28 3.68 10.18
CA LEU A 26 -1.12 3.61 9.31
C LEU A 26 0.04 4.24 10.08
N ALA A 27 1.07 3.45 10.32
CA ALA A 27 2.27 3.87 11.03
C ALA A 27 3.47 3.93 10.08
N ARG A 28 4.39 4.86 10.35
CA ARG A 28 5.68 4.99 9.69
C ARG A 28 6.77 4.67 10.69
N ALA A 29 7.74 3.83 10.31
CA ALA A 29 8.94 3.57 11.09
C ALA A 29 10.17 3.65 10.19
N GLY A 30 11.29 4.10 10.75
CA GLY A 30 12.61 3.91 10.16
C GLY A 30 13.05 2.45 10.31
N ILE A 31 13.93 2.02 9.44
CA ILE A 31 14.61 0.73 9.55
C ILE A 31 16.06 1.03 9.87
N ASN A 32 16.52 0.54 11.00
CA ASN A 32 17.89 0.67 11.47
C ASN A 32 18.88 -0.18 10.63
N ALA A 33 20.16 0.08 10.74
CA ALA A 33 21.20 -0.64 10.00
C ALA A 33 21.23 -2.15 10.30
N ASP A 34 20.74 -2.57 11.47
CA ASP A 34 20.60 -3.96 11.89
C ASP A 34 19.31 -4.64 11.40
N GLY A 35 18.48 -3.92 10.64
CA GLY A 35 17.20 -4.40 10.12
C GLY A 35 16.02 -4.31 11.09
N THR A 36 16.24 -3.78 12.30
CA THR A 36 15.16 -3.56 13.27
C THR A 36 14.37 -2.29 12.93
N PHE A 37 13.13 -2.22 13.38
CA PHE A 37 12.31 -1.03 13.26
C PHE A 37 12.55 -0.06 14.42
N ASP A 38 12.31 1.23 14.18
CA ASP A 38 12.26 2.21 15.25
C ASP A 38 11.31 1.74 16.36
N ALA A 39 11.74 1.89 17.61
CA ALA A 39 10.99 1.44 18.78
C ALA A 39 9.62 2.15 18.93
N GLN A 40 9.48 3.33 18.35
CA GLN A 40 8.27 4.13 18.40
C GLN A 40 7.87 4.58 16.99
N PRO A 41 7.02 3.80 16.30
CA PRO A 41 6.51 4.21 15.00
C PRO A 41 5.61 5.44 15.10
N ALA A 42 5.80 6.37 14.19
CA ALA A 42 4.97 7.57 14.12
C ALA A 42 3.63 7.24 13.45
N PRO A 43 2.48 7.52 14.09
CA PRO A 43 1.18 7.37 13.46
C PRO A 43 1.02 8.42 12.34
N VAL A 44 0.60 7.97 11.16
CA VAL A 44 0.39 8.81 9.98
C VAL A 44 -1.10 9.06 9.74
N ALA A 45 -1.91 8.03 9.87
CA ALA A 45 -3.35 8.11 9.67
C ALA A 45 -4.09 7.15 10.60
N VAL A 46 -5.10 7.66 11.30
CA VAL A 46 -5.97 6.88 12.18
C VAL A 46 -7.08 6.21 11.36
N GLY A 47 -7.50 5.02 11.78
CA GLY A 47 -8.56 4.26 11.12
C GLY A 47 -8.07 3.41 9.93
N ALA A 48 -6.78 3.41 9.60
CA ALA A 48 -6.26 2.59 8.53
C ALA A 48 -6.26 1.10 8.92
N VAL A 49 -6.98 0.28 8.18
CA VAL A 49 -7.18 -1.15 8.45
C VAL A 49 -6.55 -2.06 7.39
N GLY A 50 -6.27 -1.52 6.21
CA GLY A 50 -5.65 -2.26 5.12
C GLY A 50 -4.78 -1.38 4.24
N ARG A 51 -3.78 -1.97 3.63
CA ARG A 51 -2.94 -1.34 2.62
C ARG A 51 -2.49 -2.36 1.59
N GLN A 52 -2.38 -1.93 0.35
CA GLN A 52 -1.81 -2.72 -0.74
C GLN A 52 -1.03 -1.82 -1.67
N ALA A 53 -0.08 -2.39 -2.41
CA ALA A 53 0.69 -1.67 -3.41
C ALA A 53 0.86 -2.52 -4.66
N LEU A 54 0.78 -1.87 -5.82
CA LEU A 54 1.16 -2.40 -7.11
C LEU A 54 2.24 -1.50 -7.72
N PHE A 55 3.08 -2.07 -8.54
CA PHE A 55 4.23 -1.38 -9.12
C PHE A 55 3.99 -1.23 -10.62
N GLY A 56 3.90 0.01 -11.07
CA GLY A 56 3.84 0.35 -12.49
C GLY A 56 5.22 0.16 -13.12
N VAL A 57 5.31 -0.75 -14.09
CA VAL A 57 6.56 -1.12 -14.73
C VAL A 57 6.57 -0.74 -16.21
N ASP A 58 7.73 -0.33 -16.68
CA ASP A 58 8.01 0.00 -18.07
C ASP A 58 8.61 -1.22 -18.78
N CYS A 59 7.77 -2.22 -19.03
CA CYS A 59 8.11 -3.33 -19.93
C CYS A 59 6.82 -3.93 -20.49
N ALA A 60 6.72 -4.03 -21.80
CA ALA A 60 5.73 -4.89 -22.42
C ALA A 60 5.95 -6.33 -21.93
N SER A 61 4.90 -7.16 -21.90
CA SER A 61 4.90 -8.51 -21.32
C SER A 61 6.04 -9.43 -21.77
N ASN A 62 6.70 -9.11 -22.88
CA ASN A 62 7.82 -9.88 -23.45
C ASN A 62 8.96 -8.99 -24.00
N ALA A 63 8.95 -7.69 -23.78
CA ALA A 63 9.96 -6.78 -24.32
C ALA A 63 11.05 -6.47 -23.31
N THR A 64 12.28 -6.64 -23.72
CA THR A 64 13.48 -6.22 -22.98
C THR A 64 13.74 -4.72 -23.09
N ALA A 65 13.13 -4.03 -24.04
CA ALA A 65 13.29 -2.59 -24.22
C ALA A 65 12.32 -1.78 -23.37
N ALA A 66 12.82 -0.72 -22.75
CA ALA A 66 12.00 0.28 -22.06
C ALA A 66 11.21 1.10 -23.09
N THR A 67 9.94 1.37 -22.82
CA THR A 67 9.07 2.17 -23.71
C THR A 67 8.95 3.62 -23.28
N GLY A 68 9.46 3.96 -22.10
CA GLY A 68 9.38 5.28 -21.49
C GLY A 68 8.09 5.54 -20.70
N GLY A 69 7.15 4.58 -20.69
CA GLY A 69 5.88 4.68 -19.97
C GLY A 69 5.53 3.42 -19.18
N ILE A 70 4.51 3.52 -18.34
CA ILE A 70 3.99 2.36 -17.62
C ILE A 70 3.20 1.52 -18.61
N THR A 71 3.57 0.25 -18.77
CA THR A 71 2.91 -0.67 -19.69
C THR A 71 2.02 -1.68 -18.98
N ASN A 72 2.34 -2.02 -17.73
CA ASN A 72 1.54 -2.89 -16.88
C ASN A 72 1.85 -2.67 -15.40
N TYR A 73 1.01 -3.24 -14.54
CA TYR A 73 1.25 -3.29 -13.09
C TYR A 73 1.70 -4.69 -12.66
N ARG A 74 2.49 -4.75 -11.60
CA ARG A 74 3.02 -5.98 -11.02
C ARG A 74 2.97 -5.93 -9.50
N THR A 75 2.82 -7.08 -8.86
CA THR A 75 3.14 -7.22 -7.44
C THR A 75 4.65 -7.15 -7.23
N TRP A 76 5.11 -6.82 -6.03
CA TRP A 76 6.55 -6.81 -5.74
C TRP A 76 7.20 -8.17 -5.98
N SER A 77 6.53 -9.26 -5.62
CA SER A 77 7.01 -10.61 -5.89
C SER A 77 7.26 -10.86 -7.38
N GLN A 78 6.33 -10.41 -8.25
CA GLN A 78 6.51 -10.51 -9.71
C GLN A 78 7.66 -9.64 -10.22
N VAL A 79 7.85 -8.45 -9.66
CA VAL A 79 8.96 -7.55 -10.01
C VAL A 79 10.31 -8.20 -9.69
N VAL A 80 10.43 -8.77 -8.48
CA VAL A 80 11.66 -9.45 -8.03
C VAL A 80 11.93 -10.72 -8.84
N SER A 81 10.92 -11.57 -9.02
CA SER A 81 11.06 -12.81 -9.78
C SER A 81 11.47 -12.58 -11.23
N ALA A 82 10.99 -11.50 -11.84
CA ALA A 82 11.34 -11.11 -13.19
C ALA A 82 12.64 -10.29 -13.30
N GLN A 83 13.27 -9.96 -12.15
CA GLN A 83 14.49 -9.12 -12.08
C GLN A 83 14.35 -7.75 -12.76
N ILE A 84 13.15 -7.15 -12.70
CA ILE A 84 12.83 -5.88 -13.37
C ILE A 84 12.70 -4.70 -12.42
N ALA A 85 13.29 -4.76 -11.22
CA ALA A 85 13.21 -3.68 -10.23
C ALA A 85 13.67 -2.32 -10.79
N GLY A 86 14.68 -2.29 -11.64
CA GLY A 86 15.15 -1.09 -12.34
C GLY A 86 14.14 -0.49 -13.34
N ARG A 87 13.05 -1.18 -13.65
CA ARG A 87 12.01 -0.73 -14.57
C ARG A 87 10.73 -0.26 -13.89
N VAL A 88 10.70 -0.25 -12.57
CA VAL A 88 9.58 0.30 -11.81
C VAL A 88 9.57 1.82 -11.98
N ARG A 89 8.48 2.37 -12.49
CA ARG A 89 8.29 3.82 -12.75
C ARG A 89 7.35 4.48 -11.76
N SER A 90 6.44 3.71 -11.18
CA SER A 90 5.49 4.22 -10.18
C SER A 90 5.15 3.17 -9.14
N VAL A 91 4.56 3.64 -8.06
CA VAL A 91 3.88 2.81 -7.07
C VAL A 91 2.44 3.28 -7.00
N LEU A 92 1.51 2.39 -7.30
CA LEU A 92 0.10 2.57 -7.06
C LEU A 92 -0.21 2.02 -5.67
N TYR A 93 -0.70 2.87 -4.78
CA TYR A 93 -0.89 2.57 -3.38
C TYR A 93 -2.35 2.71 -3.00
N ALA A 94 -2.91 1.69 -2.36
CA ALA A 94 -4.26 1.69 -1.83
C ALA A 94 -4.25 1.60 -0.30
N VAL A 95 -5.06 2.44 0.34
CA VAL A 95 -5.29 2.42 1.79
C VAL A 95 -6.78 2.30 2.04
N VAL A 96 -7.16 1.36 2.89
CA VAL A 96 -8.53 1.22 3.39
C VAL A 96 -8.59 1.80 4.79
N THR A 97 -9.46 2.75 4.98
CA THR A 97 -9.74 3.34 6.30
C THR A 97 -11.15 2.99 6.74
N ARG A 98 -11.38 2.95 8.05
CA ARG A 98 -12.70 2.77 8.64
C ARG A 98 -13.02 3.86 9.65
N THR A 99 -14.30 4.10 9.89
CA THR A 99 -14.74 4.89 11.04
C THR A 99 -14.36 4.17 12.33
N LEU A 100 -14.02 4.94 13.37
CA LEU A 100 -13.70 4.37 14.69
C LEU A 100 -14.94 4.08 15.53
N GLN A 101 -16.12 4.41 15.01
CA GLN A 101 -17.38 4.26 15.71
C GLN A 101 -18.31 3.37 14.90
N THR A 102 -18.59 2.21 15.43
CA THR A 102 -19.53 1.24 14.86
C THR A 102 -20.96 1.71 15.10
N ASP A 103 -21.80 1.63 14.08
CA ASP A 103 -23.25 1.88 14.22
C ASP A 103 -24.00 0.64 13.78
N ALA A 104 -24.76 0.04 14.70
CA ALA A 104 -25.59 -1.14 14.44
C ALA A 104 -26.63 -0.95 13.32
N ARG A 105 -26.95 0.31 12.96
CA ARG A 105 -27.85 0.65 11.87
C ARG A 105 -27.20 0.62 10.49
N ASN A 106 -25.86 0.61 10.43
CA ASN A 106 -25.18 0.52 9.16
C ASN A 106 -25.44 -0.82 8.48
N PRO A 107 -25.55 -0.85 7.15
CA PRO A 107 -25.62 -2.10 6.42
C PRO A 107 -24.35 -2.94 6.64
N VAL A 108 -24.52 -4.26 6.65
CA VAL A 108 -23.41 -5.20 6.79
C VAL A 108 -22.55 -5.17 5.53
N VAL A 109 -21.24 -4.95 5.71
CA VAL A 109 -20.25 -4.94 4.65
C VAL A 109 -19.39 -6.20 4.75
N ASN A 110 -19.54 -7.13 3.83
CA ASN A 110 -18.76 -8.37 3.81
C ASN A 110 -17.40 -8.21 3.10
N ALA A 111 -17.32 -7.30 2.14
CA ALA A 111 -16.10 -7.00 1.39
C ALA A 111 -16.10 -5.53 0.96
N VAL A 112 -14.94 -4.89 1.04
CA VAL A 112 -14.69 -3.53 0.55
C VAL A 112 -13.89 -3.64 -0.74
N PRO A 113 -14.48 -3.40 -1.92
CA PRO A 113 -13.76 -3.47 -3.18
C PRO A 113 -12.72 -2.34 -3.25
N ILE A 114 -11.53 -2.67 -3.75
CA ILE A 114 -10.47 -1.70 -3.98
C ILE A 114 -10.34 -1.50 -5.48
N PRO A 115 -10.53 -0.28 -6.01
CA PRO A 115 -10.37 -0.01 -7.43
C PRO A 115 -8.95 -0.37 -7.89
N SER A 116 -8.85 -1.19 -8.92
CA SER A 116 -7.57 -1.62 -9.48
C SER A 116 -7.35 -0.95 -10.83
N PRO A 117 -6.10 -0.65 -11.18
CA PRO A 117 -5.79 -0.17 -12.52
C PRO A 117 -6.05 -1.29 -13.52
N ASN A 118 -6.41 -0.93 -14.70
CA ASN A 118 -6.57 -1.87 -15.82
C ASN A 118 -5.86 -1.29 -17.05
N LEU A 119 -4.59 -1.59 -17.19
CA LEU A 119 -3.82 -1.26 -18.40
C LEU A 119 -3.80 -2.40 -19.41
N GLY A 120 -4.09 -3.62 -18.99
CA GLY A 120 -4.06 -4.77 -19.88
C GLY A 120 -4.57 -6.06 -19.26
N THR A 121 -4.77 -7.06 -20.11
CA THR A 121 -5.16 -8.41 -19.68
C THR A 121 -4.01 -9.05 -18.88
N GLY A 122 -4.29 -9.47 -17.67
CA GLY A 122 -3.32 -10.13 -16.79
C GLY A 122 -2.63 -9.24 -15.79
N ASP A 123 -2.96 -7.95 -15.72
CA ASP A 123 -2.52 -7.09 -14.63
C ASP A 123 -3.10 -7.58 -13.29
N PRO A 124 -2.30 -7.59 -12.22
CA PRO A 124 -2.80 -7.94 -10.90
C PRO A 124 -3.81 -6.89 -10.44
N THR A 125 -4.83 -7.34 -9.74
CA THR A 125 -5.82 -6.50 -9.09
C THR A 125 -5.56 -6.39 -7.60
N PHE A 126 -6.01 -5.31 -6.97
CA PHE A 126 -6.07 -5.26 -5.52
C PHE A 126 -7.07 -6.28 -4.99
N THR A 127 -6.68 -6.98 -3.92
CA THR A 127 -7.60 -7.87 -3.22
C THR A 127 -8.59 -7.05 -2.40
N PRO A 128 -9.90 -7.32 -2.43
CA PRO A 128 -10.85 -6.66 -1.56
C PRO A 128 -10.46 -6.80 -0.09
N PHE A 129 -10.72 -5.76 0.69
CA PHE A 129 -10.57 -5.85 2.14
C PHE A 129 -11.78 -6.55 2.75
N TYR A 130 -11.56 -7.52 3.64
CA TYR A 130 -12.60 -8.29 4.31
C TYR A 130 -12.63 -7.94 5.80
N PRO A 131 -13.71 -7.32 6.31
CA PRO A 131 -13.91 -7.13 7.75
C PRO A 131 -13.91 -8.46 8.50
N ARG A 132 -13.24 -8.51 9.65
CA ARG A 132 -12.99 -9.76 10.37
C ARG A 132 -14.04 -10.10 11.43
N THR A 133 -14.72 -9.08 11.96
CA THR A 133 -15.71 -9.24 13.03
C THR A 133 -17.06 -8.66 12.60
N THR A 134 -18.14 -9.07 13.30
CA THR A 134 -19.48 -8.56 13.06
C THR A 134 -19.55 -7.04 13.28
N ASP A 135 -18.81 -6.51 14.24
CA ASP A 135 -18.75 -5.07 14.49
C ASP A 135 -18.03 -4.35 13.34
N GLU A 136 -16.88 -4.87 12.90
CA GLU A 136 -16.19 -4.35 11.73
C GLU A 136 -17.05 -4.34 10.48
N GLN A 137 -17.90 -5.34 10.28
CA GLN A 137 -18.84 -5.41 9.15
C GLN A 137 -19.88 -4.27 9.15
N ARG A 138 -20.06 -3.57 10.27
CA ARG A 138 -20.99 -2.44 10.40
C ARG A 138 -20.27 -1.09 10.41
N ASP A 139 -18.94 -1.07 10.25
CA ASP A 139 -18.17 0.16 10.09
C ASP A 139 -18.37 0.73 8.68
N ARG A 140 -18.12 2.03 8.56
CA ARG A 140 -18.04 2.67 7.24
C ARG A 140 -16.62 2.66 6.76
N TYR A 141 -16.42 2.25 5.51
CA TYR A 141 -15.12 2.15 4.89
C TYR A 141 -14.95 3.20 3.80
N THR A 142 -13.73 3.71 3.70
CA THR A 142 -13.29 4.57 2.59
C THR A 142 -12.02 3.99 2.02
N VAL A 143 -11.95 3.96 0.69
CA VAL A 143 -10.77 3.49 -0.04
C VAL A 143 -10.09 4.69 -0.68
N HIS A 144 -8.80 4.87 -0.40
CA HIS A 144 -7.96 5.88 -1.02
C HIS A 144 -6.96 5.17 -1.92
N VAL A 145 -6.94 5.56 -3.19
CA VAL A 145 -5.97 5.05 -4.16
C VAL A 145 -5.20 6.22 -4.74
N ALA A 146 -3.88 6.11 -4.74
CA ALA A 146 -3.00 7.12 -5.31
C ALA A 146 -1.83 6.47 -6.02
N GLU A 147 -1.38 7.09 -7.11
CA GLU A 147 -0.19 6.69 -7.83
C GLU A 147 0.92 7.73 -7.63
N VAL A 148 2.11 7.24 -7.30
CA VAL A 148 3.30 8.07 -7.09
C VAL A 148 4.38 7.66 -8.08
N ALA A 149 4.79 8.60 -8.93
CA ALA A 149 5.90 8.39 -9.86
C ALA A 149 7.24 8.38 -9.13
N LEU A 150 8.10 7.43 -9.48
CA LEU A 150 9.45 7.30 -8.94
C LEU A 150 10.44 8.10 -9.81
N ARG A 151 10.78 9.31 -9.36
CA ARG A 151 11.65 10.24 -10.13
C ARG A 151 13.10 9.77 -10.29
N ASN A 152 13.62 8.96 -9.35
CA ASN A 152 15.05 8.59 -9.33
C ASN A 152 15.45 7.53 -10.35
N GLN A 153 14.50 7.00 -11.12
CA GLN A 153 14.77 6.00 -12.17
C GLN A 153 14.99 6.61 -13.57
N ILE A 154 14.87 7.94 -13.69
CA ILE A 154 15.01 8.64 -14.99
C ILE A 154 16.48 8.86 -15.36
N TRP A 155 17.42 8.68 -14.43
CA TRP A 155 18.84 9.03 -14.61
C TRP A 155 19.80 7.83 -14.74
N GLY A 156 19.29 6.64 -14.94
CA GLY A 156 20.09 5.43 -15.12
C GLY A 156 20.17 5.00 -16.59
N ASN A 157 20.87 5.76 -17.40
CA ASN A 157 21.47 5.34 -18.67
C ASN A 157 22.96 5.66 -18.64
#